data_cfef5c66bd0b8f83fa36e39fdac80d97
#
_entry.id   cfef5c66bd0b8f83fa36e39fdac80d97
#
_cell.length_a   1.000
_cell.length_b   1.000
_cell.length_c   1.000
_cell.angle_alpha   90.00
_cell.angle_beta   90.00
_cell.angle_gamma   90.00
#
_symmetry.space_group_name_H-M   'P 1'
#
loop_
_entity.id
_entity.type
_entity.pdbx_description
1 polymer ?
#
loop_
_entity_poly.entity_id
_entity_poly.type
_entity_poly.pdbx_seq_one_letter_code
_entity_poly.pdbx_strand_id
1 'polypeptide(L)'
;MTTDDPDDLDVPRKERDVETTELTAERPPRPRPRAAAPVDSAVDSAVDPAIEDGPERSTEKKTPARRPKKSAASGVSPQWPLARVLIMVLAVALAATAYAGHGWWKQRQLETAHTEAVTAARQLAVNFVSISAGTVDADLARIAAGATGEFGDEFGRGMPGVREAVLTNKVQSAGTVLRAGLVSGDDDSAIVLVAIDATVSNVKAPDGRVSHYRMQLDLAKDDASGKWLVSKLQFVG
;
A
#
# COMPACT_ATOMS: atom_id res chain seq x y z
N MET A 1 -21.91 19.96 -77.23
CA MET A 1 -21.90 21.19 -76.52
C MET A 1 -23.07 21.18 -75.62
N THR A 2 -22.87 20.74 -74.45
CA THR A 2 -23.64 21.07 -73.26
C THR A 2 -23.04 20.17 -72.17
N THR A 3 -22.28 20.75 -71.31
CA THR A 3 -21.71 20.17 -70.13
C THR A 3 -22.82 19.98 -69.11
N ASP A 4 -23.10 18.76 -68.80
CA ASP A 4 -23.99 18.35 -67.71
C ASP A 4 -23.10 18.03 -66.50
N ASP A 5 -23.21 18.80 -65.47
CA ASP A 5 -22.49 18.70 -64.21
C ASP A 5 -23.45 18.04 -63.20
N PRO A 6 -23.15 16.83 -62.68
CA PRO A 6 -23.98 16.20 -61.68
C PRO A 6 -23.25 16.21 -60.31
N ASP A 7 -23.21 17.36 -59.67
CA ASP A 7 -22.73 17.45 -58.27
C ASP A 7 -23.69 18.29 -57.46
N ASP A 8 -24.79 17.69 -57.05
CA ASP A 8 -25.63 18.20 -55.97
C ASP A 8 -26.25 17.03 -55.20
N LEU A 9 -25.42 16.41 -54.34
CA LEU A 9 -25.90 15.53 -53.28
C LEU A 9 -26.00 16.33 -51.99
N ASP A 10 -27.14 16.93 -51.81
CA ASP A 10 -27.63 17.53 -50.57
C ASP A 10 -27.62 16.49 -49.43
N VAL A 11 -26.62 16.58 -48.55
CA VAL A 11 -26.53 15.78 -47.32
C VAL A 11 -27.17 16.56 -46.20
N PRO A 12 -28.28 16.13 -45.61
CA PRO A 12 -28.92 16.84 -44.52
C PRO A 12 -27.99 16.79 -43.27
N ARG A 13 -27.50 17.95 -42.91
CA ARG A 13 -26.77 18.25 -41.69
C ARG A 13 -27.72 18.07 -40.49
N LYS A 14 -27.68 16.90 -39.87
CA LYS A 14 -28.39 16.64 -38.63
C LYS A 14 -27.69 17.42 -37.52
N GLU A 15 -28.22 18.59 -37.19
CA GLU A 15 -27.89 19.28 -35.94
C GLU A 15 -28.16 18.34 -34.77
N ARG A 16 -27.09 17.91 -34.11
CA ARG A 16 -27.18 17.22 -32.84
C ARG A 16 -27.13 18.31 -31.78
N ASP A 17 -28.28 18.60 -31.22
CA ASP A 17 -28.41 19.35 -29.98
C ASP A 17 -27.61 18.62 -28.91
N VAL A 18 -26.50 19.19 -28.54
CA VAL A 18 -25.71 18.75 -27.37
C VAL A 18 -26.40 19.32 -26.14
N GLU A 19 -27.31 18.55 -25.60
CA GLU A 19 -27.89 18.81 -24.29
C GLU A 19 -26.75 18.66 -23.26
N THR A 20 -26.29 19.84 -22.82
CA THR A 20 -25.31 19.94 -21.73
C THR A 20 -26.00 19.55 -20.43
N THR A 21 -26.00 18.25 -20.14
CA THR A 21 -26.35 17.76 -18.81
C THR A 21 -25.19 18.09 -17.88
N GLU A 22 -25.39 19.10 -17.08
CA GLU A 22 -24.55 19.54 -15.98
C GLU A 22 -24.53 18.41 -14.94
N LEU A 23 -23.55 17.50 -15.03
CA LEU A 23 -23.26 16.50 -14.02
C LEU A 23 -22.66 17.21 -12.81
N THR A 24 -23.54 17.60 -11.89
CA THR A 24 -23.16 17.96 -10.52
C THR A 24 -22.40 16.78 -9.93
N ALA A 25 -21.10 16.87 -9.88
CA ALA A 25 -20.23 15.90 -9.22
C ALA A 25 -20.51 15.92 -7.72
N GLU A 26 -21.35 15.02 -7.29
CA GLU A 26 -21.59 14.72 -5.87
C GLU A 26 -20.31 14.11 -5.28
N ARG A 27 -19.60 14.94 -4.52
CA ARG A 27 -18.38 14.55 -3.79
C ARG A 27 -18.77 13.53 -2.73
N PRO A 28 -18.21 12.32 -2.72
CA PRO A 28 -18.49 11.33 -1.68
C PRO A 28 -18.12 11.87 -0.29
N PRO A 29 -18.91 11.59 0.74
CA PRO A 29 -18.70 12.08 2.09
C PRO A 29 -17.41 11.53 2.67
N ARG A 30 -16.57 12.42 3.20
CA ARG A 30 -15.36 12.06 3.94
C ARG A 30 -15.72 11.21 5.16
N PRO A 31 -15.02 10.12 5.45
CA PRO A 31 -15.23 9.37 6.68
C PRO A 31 -14.88 10.26 7.89
N ARG A 32 -15.81 10.36 8.84
CA ARG A 32 -15.62 11.07 10.10
C ARG A 32 -14.60 10.30 10.96
N PRO A 33 -13.69 10.98 11.64
CA PRO A 33 -12.84 10.33 12.61
C PRO A 33 -13.68 9.76 13.73
N ARG A 34 -13.48 8.48 14.01
CA ARG A 34 -14.10 7.75 15.10
C ARG A 34 -13.58 8.31 16.42
N ALA A 35 -14.46 8.92 17.20
CA ALA A 35 -14.16 9.40 18.53
C ALA A 35 -13.69 8.23 19.41
N ALA A 36 -12.55 8.45 20.06
CA ALA A 36 -12.03 7.58 21.10
C ALA A 36 -13.00 7.61 22.30
N ALA A 37 -13.40 6.44 22.74
CA ALA A 37 -14.15 6.28 23.96
C ALA A 37 -13.23 6.50 25.18
N PRO A 38 -13.67 7.18 26.24
CA PRO A 38 -12.91 7.30 27.47
C PRO A 38 -12.94 5.98 28.23
N VAL A 39 -11.77 5.50 28.62
CA VAL A 39 -11.62 4.43 29.61
C VAL A 39 -11.84 5.01 30.98
N ASP A 40 -12.96 4.67 31.56
CA ASP A 40 -13.32 4.99 32.92
C ASP A 40 -12.58 4.04 33.86
N SER A 41 -11.69 4.61 34.66
CA SER A 41 -11.02 3.93 35.76
C SER A 41 -11.81 4.18 37.01
N ALA A 42 -12.63 3.23 37.39
CA ALA A 42 -13.22 3.20 38.72
C ALA A 42 -12.35 2.32 39.62
N VAL A 43 -11.65 2.95 40.50
CA VAL A 43 -11.10 2.37 41.71
C VAL A 43 -12.04 2.73 42.82
N ASP A 44 -12.57 1.79 43.52
CA ASP A 44 -13.07 1.92 44.86
C ASP A 44 -12.99 0.57 45.55
N SER A 45 -12.45 0.54 46.72
CA SER A 45 -12.89 0.44 48.10
C SER A 45 -11.77 -0.14 48.93
N ALA A 46 -11.17 0.54 49.76
CA ALA A 46 -11.45 0.79 51.17
C ALA A 46 -12.12 -0.38 51.93
N VAL A 47 -11.40 -0.96 52.87
CA VAL A 47 -11.91 -1.35 54.19
C VAL A 47 -10.70 -1.54 55.14
N ASP A 48 -10.57 -0.62 56.06
CA ASP A 48 -10.13 -0.81 57.44
C ASP A 48 -11.37 -1.23 58.23
N PRO A 49 -11.34 -1.92 59.35
CA PRO A 49 -10.81 -1.42 60.60
C PRO A 49 -10.34 -2.46 61.66
N ALA A 50 -9.54 -1.93 62.58
CA ALA A 50 -9.73 -1.99 64.04
C ALA A 50 -9.30 -3.25 64.83
N ILE A 51 -8.40 -2.97 65.73
CA ILE A 51 -8.53 -2.83 67.19
C ILE A 51 -8.26 -4.09 68.03
N GLU A 52 -7.51 -3.83 69.03
CA GLU A 52 -7.36 -4.36 70.39
C GLU A 52 -6.22 -5.39 70.57
N ASP A 53 -5.41 -5.44 71.56
CA ASP A 53 -5.31 -4.75 72.84
C ASP A 53 -3.94 -5.11 73.45
N GLY A 54 -3.33 -4.27 74.24
CA GLY A 54 -2.18 -4.62 75.07
C GLY A 54 -2.64 -5.40 76.30
N PRO A 55 -1.92 -5.47 77.40
CA PRO A 55 -0.62 -4.90 77.76
C PRO A 55 0.32 -5.89 78.55
N GLU A 56 1.31 -5.30 79.15
CA GLU A 56 2.07 -5.64 80.36
C GLU A 56 3.39 -6.44 80.14
N ARG A 57 4.43 -5.79 80.44
CA ARG A 57 5.15 -5.54 81.72
C ARG A 57 6.27 -6.56 82.03
N SER A 58 7.39 -6.03 82.18
CA SER A 58 8.32 -6.13 83.31
C SER A 58 9.79 -6.30 82.91
N THR A 59 10.51 -5.30 83.22
CA THR A 59 11.72 -5.23 84.07
C THR A 59 12.85 -6.21 83.74
N GLU A 60 14.04 -5.83 83.64
CA GLU A 60 15.01 -5.18 84.51
C GLU A 60 16.42 -5.34 83.94
N LYS A 61 17.16 -4.24 83.88
CA LYS A 61 18.46 -4.00 84.47
C LYS A 61 19.76 -4.48 83.80
N LYS A 62 20.52 -3.47 83.65
CA LYS A 62 21.98 -3.34 83.82
C LYS A 62 22.84 -3.17 82.56
N THR A 63 23.18 -1.94 82.39
CA THR A 63 24.47 -1.44 81.83
C THR A 63 25.67 -2.04 82.55
N PRO A 64 26.86 -2.17 81.92
CA PRO A 64 27.64 -0.99 81.54
C PRO A 64 28.51 -1.09 80.26
N ALA A 65 28.65 0.02 79.65
CA ALA A 65 29.83 0.60 79.00
C ALA A 65 30.87 -0.32 78.32
N ARG A 66 30.99 -0.17 77.04
CA ARG A 66 32.30 0.00 76.42
C ARG A 66 32.22 0.80 75.11
N ARG A 67 32.77 1.97 75.11
CA ARG A 67 33.15 2.83 74.02
C ARG A 67 34.48 2.32 73.41
N PRO A 68 34.93 2.86 72.29
CA PRO A 68 34.36 3.09 70.93
C PRO A 68 35.21 2.42 69.85
N LYS A 69 34.64 2.11 68.72
CA LYS A 69 35.45 2.00 67.52
C LYS A 69 34.84 2.86 66.44
N LYS A 70 35.60 3.84 66.03
CA LYS A 70 35.44 4.66 64.87
C LYS A 70 35.06 3.79 63.65
N SER A 71 33.85 3.85 63.28
CA SER A 71 33.45 3.40 61.91
C SER A 71 33.99 4.45 60.98
N ALA A 72 34.85 4.04 60.11
CA ALA A 72 35.32 4.79 58.99
C ALA A 72 34.13 5.33 58.23
N ALA A 73 34.01 6.62 58.11
CA ALA A 73 33.18 7.30 57.15
C ALA A 73 33.66 6.83 55.78
N SER A 74 32.94 5.87 55.19
CA SER A 74 33.04 5.60 53.76
C SER A 74 32.65 6.87 53.06
N GLY A 75 33.65 7.58 52.58
CA GLY A 75 33.47 8.76 51.73
C GLY A 75 32.69 8.31 50.52
N VAL A 76 31.44 8.70 50.49
CA VAL A 76 30.63 8.66 49.27
C VAL A 76 31.27 9.65 48.34
N SER A 77 32.10 9.15 47.45
CA SER A 77 32.75 9.97 46.41
C SER A 77 31.68 10.75 45.63
N PRO A 78 31.89 12.04 45.39
CA PRO A 78 30.90 12.92 44.70
C PRO A 78 30.81 12.62 43.17
N GLN A 79 31.20 11.45 42.73
CA GLN A 79 31.15 11.05 41.32
C GLN A 79 29.81 10.48 40.89
N TRP A 80 28.90 10.17 41.79
CA TRP A 80 27.59 9.62 41.52
C TRP A 80 26.64 10.54 40.73
N PRO A 81 26.62 11.87 40.90
CA PRO A 81 25.77 12.73 40.09
C PRO A 81 26.26 12.79 38.64
N LEU A 82 27.58 12.81 38.40
CA LEU A 82 28.14 12.82 37.04
C LEU A 82 27.84 11.53 36.30
N ALA A 83 27.97 10.38 36.96
CA ALA A 83 27.62 9.08 36.36
C ALA A 83 26.11 9.00 35.98
N ARG A 84 25.22 9.50 36.82
CA ARG A 84 23.78 9.56 36.54
C ARG A 84 23.45 10.49 35.35
N VAL A 85 24.11 11.66 35.30
CA VAL A 85 23.96 12.57 34.15
C VAL A 85 24.45 11.91 32.86
N LEU A 86 25.61 11.23 32.91
CA LEU A 86 26.14 10.53 31.73
C LEU A 86 25.22 9.40 31.25
N ILE A 87 24.67 8.60 32.18
CA ILE A 87 23.69 7.57 31.86
C ILE A 87 22.42 8.18 31.25
N MET A 88 21.96 9.31 31.80
CA MET A 88 20.77 9.99 31.26
C MET A 88 21.01 10.53 29.84
N VAL A 89 22.16 11.16 29.62
CA VAL A 89 22.56 11.63 28.27
C VAL A 89 22.67 10.46 27.30
N LEU A 90 23.28 9.35 27.72
CA LEU A 90 23.39 8.15 26.90
C LEU A 90 22.02 7.55 26.57
N ALA A 91 21.12 7.49 27.56
CA ALA A 91 19.74 7.02 27.34
C ALA A 91 18.95 7.90 26.36
N VAL A 92 19.08 9.22 26.48
CA VAL A 92 18.47 10.17 25.56
C VAL A 92 19.06 10.03 24.15
N ALA A 93 20.38 9.88 24.04
CA ALA A 93 21.04 9.66 22.75
C ALA A 93 20.59 8.35 22.09
N LEU A 94 20.47 7.25 22.85
CA LEU A 94 19.98 5.98 22.34
C LEU A 94 18.51 6.07 21.91
N ALA A 95 17.67 6.74 22.70
CA ALA A 95 16.26 6.95 22.35
C ALA A 95 16.12 7.80 21.07
N ALA A 96 16.90 8.86 20.93
CA ALA A 96 16.93 9.71 19.75
C ALA A 96 17.40 8.92 18.50
N THR A 97 18.42 8.08 18.65
CA THR A 97 18.94 7.24 17.57
C THR A 97 17.91 6.18 17.16
N ALA A 98 17.22 5.55 18.11
CA ALA A 98 16.17 4.58 17.84
C ALA A 98 14.96 5.23 17.13
N TYR A 99 14.57 6.43 17.55
CA TYR A 99 13.49 7.18 16.93
C TYR A 99 13.83 7.60 15.49
N ALA A 100 15.02 8.13 15.27
CA ALA A 100 15.50 8.51 13.93
C ALA A 100 15.66 7.27 13.01
N GLY A 101 16.17 6.17 13.55
CA GLY A 101 16.34 4.90 12.81
C GLY A 101 15.02 4.30 12.38
N HIS A 102 13.98 4.38 13.23
CA HIS A 102 12.64 3.87 12.89
C HIS A 102 12.00 4.62 11.72
N GLY A 103 12.13 5.96 11.67
CA GLY A 103 11.63 6.76 10.55
C GLY A 103 12.33 6.42 9.23
N TRP A 104 13.65 6.29 9.26
CA TRP A 104 14.44 5.95 8.07
C TRP A 104 14.15 4.54 7.54
N TRP A 105 13.90 3.58 8.44
CA TRP A 105 13.56 2.21 8.06
C TRP A 105 12.20 2.13 7.37
N LYS A 106 11.19 2.83 7.91
CA LYS A 106 9.87 2.95 7.27
C LYS A 106 9.94 3.57 5.88
N GLN A 107 10.72 4.65 5.72
CA GLN A 107 10.90 5.30 4.43
C GLN A 107 11.47 4.33 3.38
N ARG A 108 12.48 3.54 3.76
CA ARG A 108 13.06 2.55 2.86
C ARG A 108 12.10 1.42 2.50
N GLN A 109 11.26 0.98 3.43
CA GLN A 109 10.25 -0.02 3.13
C GLN A 109 9.26 0.50 2.09
N LEU A 110 8.76 1.72 2.24
CA LEU A 110 7.88 2.37 1.26
C LEU A 110 8.53 2.48 -0.12
N GLU A 111 9.78 2.93 -0.21
CA GLU A 111 10.50 3.02 -1.49
C GLU A 111 10.66 1.66 -2.16
N THR A 112 10.92 0.61 -1.39
CA THR A 112 11.00 -0.76 -1.91
C THR A 112 9.64 -1.23 -2.38
N ALA A 113 8.58 -1.06 -1.58
CA ALA A 113 7.21 -1.42 -1.93
C ALA A 113 6.75 -0.72 -3.21
N HIS A 114 7.02 0.57 -3.35
CA HIS A 114 6.71 1.35 -4.56
C HIS A 114 7.44 0.82 -5.80
N THR A 115 8.72 0.47 -5.66
CA THR A 115 9.51 -0.07 -6.77
C THR A 115 9.00 -1.45 -7.19
N GLU A 116 8.66 -2.30 -6.23
CA GLU A 116 8.08 -3.61 -6.47
C GLU A 116 6.71 -3.51 -7.14
N ALA A 117 5.83 -2.61 -6.65
CA ALA A 117 4.52 -2.37 -7.24
C ALA A 117 4.62 -1.90 -8.71
N VAL A 118 5.49 -0.93 -9.00
CA VAL A 118 5.73 -0.47 -10.38
C VAL A 118 6.28 -1.59 -11.26
N THR A 119 7.15 -2.44 -10.72
CA THR A 119 7.70 -3.60 -11.46
C THR A 119 6.61 -4.62 -11.76
N ALA A 120 5.77 -4.95 -10.80
CA ALA A 120 4.63 -5.84 -10.98
C ALA A 120 3.63 -5.30 -12.00
N ALA A 121 3.31 -4.00 -11.93
CA ALA A 121 2.44 -3.33 -12.88
C ALA A 121 2.99 -3.41 -14.32
N ARG A 122 4.29 -3.15 -14.51
CA ARG A 122 4.95 -3.27 -15.82
C ARG A 122 4.86 -4.69 -16.37
N GLN A 123 5.13 -5.69 -15.52
CA GLN A 123 5.12 -7.07 -15.93
C GLN A 123 3.71 -7.52 -16.32
N LEU A 124 2.67 -7.18 -15.53
CA LEU A 124 1.30 -7.51 -15.89
C LEU A 124 0.87 -6.78 -17.16
N ALA A 125 1.18 -5.50 -17.31
CA ALA A 125 0.85 -4.75 -18.51
C ALA A 125 1.45 -5.39 -19.78
N VAL A 126 2.71 -5.82 -19.73
CA VAL A 126 3.35 -6.56 -20.84
C VAL A 126 2.64 -7.89 -21.08
N ASN A 127 2.38 -8.67 -20.04
CA ASN A 127 1.69 -9.94 -20.14
C ASN A 127 0.29 -9.78 -20.77
N PHE A 128 -0.44 -8.73 -20.35
CA PHE A 128 -1.80 -8.44 -20.79
C PHE A 128 -1.88 -8.13 -22.29
N VAL A 129 -0.91 -7.39 -22.82
CA VAL A 129 -0.89 -7.03 -24.26
C VAL A 129 -0.10 -8.00 -25.12
N SER A 130 0.67 -8.93 -24.53
CA SER A 130 1.51 -9.89 -25.26
C SER A 130 0.88 -11.28 -25.22
N ILE A 131 -0.07 -11.51 -26.11
CA ILE A 131 -0.79 -12.79 -26.22
C ILE A 131 -0.61 -13.34 -27.64
N SER A 132 -0.31 -14.64 -27.76
CA SER A 132 -0.12 -15.31 -29.04
C SER A 132 -0.99 -16.55 -29.14
N ALA A 133 -1.55 -16.81 -30.33
CA ALA A 133 -2.33 -18.02 -30.60
C ALA A 133 -1.54 -19.33 -30.33
N GLY A 134 -0.21 -19.29 -30.47
CA GLY A 134 0.63 -20.47 -30.21
C GLY A 134 0.86 -20.75 -28.71
N THR A 135 0.67 -19.75 -27.83
CA THR A 135 0.96 -19.84 -26.40
C THR A 135 -0.20 -19.36 -25.52
N VAL A 136 -1.40 -19.23 -26.10
CA VAL A 136 -2.56 -18.59 -25.47
C VAL A 136 -2.88 -19.11 -24.07
N ASP A 137 -2.82 -20.41 -23.85
CA ASP A 137 -3.14 -20.98 -22.54
C ASP A 137 -2.11 -20.59 -21.47
N ALA A 138 -0.83 -20.59 -21.83
CA ALA A 138 0.25 -20.14 -20.94
C ALA A 138 0.20 -18.62 -20.71
N ASP A 139 -0.14 -17.84 -21.73
CA ASP A 139 -0.24 -16.37 -21.64
C ASP A 139 -1.42 -15.99 -20.74
N LEU A 140 -2.59 -16.60 -20.90
CA LEU A 140 -3.75 -16.37 -20.04
C LEU A 140 -3.48 -16.78 -18.59
N ALA A 141 -2.83 -17.93 -18.38
CA ALA A 141 -2.43 -18.35 -17.03
C ALA A 141 -1.46 -17.37 -16.37
N ARG A 142 -0.55 -16.78 -17.15
CA ARG A 142 0.42 -15.77 -16.66
C ARG A 142 -0.27 -14.47 -16.26
N ILE A 143 -1.28 -14.02 -17.00
CA ILE A 143 -2.09 -12.85 -16.65
C ILE A 143 -2.89 -13.15 -15.37
N ALA A 144 -3.56 -14.29 -15.31
CA ALA A 144 -4.34 -14.71 -14.15
C ALA A 144 -3.49 -14.79 -12.86
N ALA A 145 -2.24 -15.26 -12.96
CA ALA A 145 -1.32 -15.34 -11.84
C ALA A 145 -0.88 -13.97 -11.29
N GLY A 146 -1.04 -12.90 -12.07
CA GLY A 146 -0.74 -11.53 -11.64
C GLY A 146 -1.98 -10.71 -11.28
N ALA A 147 -3.18 -11.33 -11.32
CA ALA A 147 -4.47 -10.69 -11.11
C ALA A 147 -5.09 -11.09 -9.77
N THR A 148 -5.85 -10.18 -9.18
CA THR A 148 -6.66 -10.40 -7.96
C THR A 148 -7.88 -9.50 -8.00
N GLY A 149 -8.77 -9.62 -7.01
CA GLY A 149 -9.92 -8.74 -6.84
C GLY A 149 -10.82 -8.67 -8.07
N GLU A 150 -11.36 -7.48 -8.35
CA GLU A 150 -12.29 -7.23 -9.45
C GLU A 150 -11.71 -7.67 -10.82
N PHE A 151 -10.46 -7.28 -11.09
CA PHE A 151 -9.79 -7.63 -12.34
C PHE A 151 -9.60 -9.15 -12.49
N GLY A 152 -9.19 -9.84 -11.42
CA GLY A 152 -9.04 -11.29 -11.42
C GLY A 152 -10.34 -12.02 -11.74
N ASP A 153 -11.45 -11.58 -11.14
CA ASP A 153 -12.77 -12.15 -11.33
C ASP A 153 -13.32 -11.91 -12.75
N GLU A 154 -13.18 -10.69 -13.26
CA GLU A 154 -13.62 -10.32 -14.59
C GLU A 154 -12.81 -11.04 -15.68
N PHE A 155 -11.49 -11.03 -15.52
CA PHE A 155 -10.57 -11.70 -16.43
C PHE A 155 -10.84 -13.21 -16.46
N GLY A 156 -11.02 -13.84 -15.30
CA GLY A 156 -11.33 -15.26 -15.18
C GLY A 156 -12.62 -15.65 -15.91
N ARG A 157 -13.67 -14.83 -15.78
CA ARG A 157 -14.95 -15.04 -16.50
C ARG A 157 -14.80 -14.84 -18.01
N GLY A 158 -14.00 -13.86 -18.43
CA GLY A 158 -13.78 -13.54 -19.85
C GLY A 158 -12.78 -14.45 -20.56
N MET A 159 -11.96 -15.18 -19.82
CA MET A 159 -10.84 -15.98 -20.34
C MET A 159 -11.22 -16.94 -21.48
N PRO A 160 -12.34 -17.71 -21.43
CA PRO A 160 -12.72 -18.60 -22.52
C PRO A 160 -12.99 -17.86 -23.85
N GLY A 161 -13.66 -16.69 -23.76
CA GLY A 161 -13.94 -15.87 -24.93
C GLY A 161 -12.68 -15.25 -25.54
N VAL A 162 -11.76 -14.77 -24.68
CA VAL A 162 -10.46 -14.26 -25.11
C VAL A 162 -9.66 -15.36 -25.83
N ARG A 163 -9.60 -16.55 -25.24
CA ARG A 163 -8.93 -17.71 -25.83
C ARG A 163 -9.46 -18.04 -27.23
N GLU A 164 -10.77 -18.13 -27.37
CA GLU A 164 -11.42 -18.40 -28.66
C GLU A 164 -11.11 -17.33 -29.71
N ALA A 165 -11.22 -16.06 -29.31
CA ALA A 165 -10.93 -14.92 -30.19
C ALA A 165 -9.46 -14.91 -30.66
N VAL A 166 -8.51 -15.20 -29.79
CA VAL A 166 -7.07 -15.26 -30.09
C VAL A 166 -6.77 -16.38 -31.08
N LEU A 167 -7.33 -17.58 -30.87
CA LEU A 167 -7.13 -18.73 -31.74
C LEU A 167 -7.78 -18.54 -33.11
N THR A 168 -9.04 -18.10 -33.15
CA THR A 168 -9.81 -17.90 -34.40
C THR A 168 -9.15 -16.85 -35.29
N ASN A 169 -8.69 -15.74 -34.71
CA ASN A 169 -8.07 -14.66 -35.47
C ASN A 169 -6.55 -14.84 -35.65
N LYS A 170 -5.95 -15.91 -35.12
CA LYS A 170 -4.50 -16.18 -35.15
C LYS A 170 -3.70 -14.98 -34.65
N VAL A 171 -4.14 -14.39 -33.54
CA VAL A 171 -3.53 -13.20 -32.99
C VAL A 171 -2.11 -13.49 -32.56
N GLN A 172 -1.19 -12.56 -32.89
CA GLN A 172 0.14 -12.47 -32.32
C GLN A 172 0.35 -11.02 -31.88
N SER A 173 0.58 -10.82 -30.61
CA SER A 173 0.79 -9.51 -30.05
C SER A 173 2.03 -9.50 -29.15
N ALA A 174 2.83 -8.47 -29.27
CA ALA A 174 4.02 -8.23 -28.43
C ALA A 174 4.03 -6.78 -27.95
N GLY A 175 4.08 -6.61 -26.63
CA GLY A 175 4.06 -5.31 -25.98
C GLY A 175 5.40 -4.86 -25.44
N THR A 176 5.64 -3.54 -25.47
CA THR A 176 6.81 -2.90 -24.87
C THR A 176 6.38 -1.71 -24.02
N VAL A 177 6.75 -1.71 -22.74
CA VAL A 177 6.46 -0.59 -21.84
C VAL A 177 7.37 0.59 -22.19
N LEU A 178 6.75 1.70 -22.52
CA LEU A 178 7.43 2.97 -22.78
C LEU A 178 7.74 3.70 -21.47
N ARG A 179 6.75 3.80 -20.59
CA ARG A 179 6.85 4.48 -19.29
C ARG A 179 5.92 3.81 -18.30
N ALA A 180 6.32 3.82 -17.04
CA ALA A 180 5.44 3.50 -15.92
C ALA A 180 5.82 4.40 -14.74
N GLY A 181 4.82 4.85 -13.99
CA GLY A 181 5.01 5.72 -12.84
C GLY A 181 3.97 5.47 -11.78
N LEU A 182 4.39 5.53 -10.52
CA LEU A 182 3.52 5.49 -9.37
C LEU A 182 2.73 6.81 -9.30
N VAL A 183 1.44 6.71 -9.11
CA VAL A 183 0.54 7.86 -8.85
C VAL A 183 0.40 8.08 -7.36
N SER A 184 0.12 6.99 -6.64
CA SER A 184 0.01 6.97 -5.19
C SER A 184 0.19 5.54 -4.69
N GLY A 185 0.55 5.38 -3.43
CA GLY A 185 0.67 4.06 -2.83
C GLY A 185 1.16 4.11 -1.39
N ASP A 186 1.02 2.99 -0.72
CA ASP A 186 1.52 2.69 0.62
C ASP A 186 2.22 1.32 0.62
N ASP A 187 2.32 0.68 1.78
CA ASP A 187 3.01 -0.61 1.94
C ASP A 187 2.27 -1.79 1.27
N ASP A 188 0.95 -1.66 1.08
CA ASP A 188 0.05 -2.75 0.70
C ASP A 188 -0.83 -2.43 -0.52
N SER A 189 -0.91 -1.17 -0.93
CA SER A 189 -1.68 -0.72 -2.08
C SER A 189 -0.92 0.28 -2.95
N ALA A 190 -1.14 0.25 -4.26
CA ALA A 190 -0.49 1.19 -5.19
C ALA A 190 -1.34 1.43 -6.43
N ILE A 191 -1.29 2.66 -6.95
CA ILE A 191 -1.86 3.04 -8.24
C ILE A 191 -0.71 3.40 -9.17
N VAL A 192 -0.63 2.69 -10.31
CA VAL A 192 0.43 2.85 -11.29
C VAL A 192 -0.16 3.14 -12.66
N LEU A 193 0.38 4.15 -13.34
CA LEU A 193 0.10 4.43 -14.75
C LEU A 193 1.17 3.81 -15.62
N VAL A 194 0.74 3.10 -16.68
CA VAL A 194 1.64 2.45 -17.64
C VAL A 194 1.26 2.89 -19.05
N ALA A 195 2.24 3.41 -19.79
CA ALA A 195 2.16 3.60 -21.24
C ALA A 195 2.90 2.46 -21.94
N ILE A 196 2.22 1.79 -22.85
CA ILE A 196 2.73 0.60 -23.53
C ILE A 196 2.37 0.62 -25.00
N ASP A 197 3.29 0.24 -25.84
CA ASP A 197 3.07 -0.01 -27.27
C ASP A 197 2.96 -1.50 -27.49
N ALA A 198 2.01 -1.92 -28.30
CA ALA A 198 1.88 -3.29 -28.73
C ALA A 198 1.84 -3.37 -30.25
N THR A 199 2.62 -4.27 -30.82
CA THR A 199 2.52 -4.66 -32.23
C THR A 199 1.61 -5.86 -32.30
N VAL A 200 0.48 -5.72 -32.98
CA VAL A 200 -0.57 -6.74 -33.09
C VAL A 200 -0.72 -7.16 -34.54
N SER A 201 -0.51 -8.44 -34.84
CA SER A 201 -0.86 -9.05 -36.12
C SER A 201 -1.98 -10.08 -35.95
N ASN A 202 -2.77 -10.27 -37.01
CA ASN A 202 -3.86 -11.24 -37.07
C ASN A 202 -4.20 -11.56 -38.53
N VAL A 203 -5.20 -12.40 -38.75
CA VAL A 203 -5.64 -12.81 -40.12
C VAL A 203 -6.08 -11.63 -41.01
N LYS A 204 -6.49 -10.48 -40.41
CA LYS A 204 -6.93 -9.28 -41.17
C LYS A 204 -5.80 -8.27 -41.36
N ALA A 205 -4.76 -8.33 -40.54
CA ALA A 205 -3.60 -7.45 -40.57
C ALA A 205 -2.32 -8.27 -40.35
N PRO A 206 -1.87 -9.04 -41.33
CA PRO A 206 -0.73 -9.94 -41.20
C PRO A 206 0.60 -9.20 -41.02
N ASP A 207 0.71 -8.01 -41.59
CA ASP A 207 1.90 -7.15 -41.47
C ASP A 207 2.03 -6.53 -40.07
N GLY A 208 0.99 -6.66 -39.26
CA GLY A 208 0.93 -6.08 -37.93
C GLY A 208 0.65 -4.58 -37.94
N ARG A 209 0.12 -4.10 -36.82
CA ARG A 209 -0.05 -2.68 -36.56
C ARG A 209 0.39 -2.35 -35.15
N VAL A 210 0.93 -1.17 -34.95
CA VAL A 210 1.26 -0.66 -33.61
C VAL A 210 0.00 -0.03 -33.01
N SER A 211 -0.26 -0.38 -31.77
CA SER A 211 -1.32 0.19 -30.95
C SER A 211 -0.72 0.75 -29.67
N HIS A 212 -1.15 1.94 -29.29
CA HIS A 212 -0.67 2.65 -28.11
C HIS A 212 -1.72 2.55 -27.02
N TYR A 213 -1.33 2.03 -25.85
CA TYR A 213 -2.24 1.90 -24.71
C TYR A 213 -1.72 2.69 -23.52
N ARG A 214 -2.64 3.27 -22.78
CA ARG A 214 -2.40 3.87 -21.48
C ARG A 214 -3.33 3.20 -20.50
N MET A 215 -2.76 2.64 -19.46
CA MET A 215 -3.48 1.86 -18.47
C MET A 215 -3.19 2.41 -17.08
N GLN A 216 -4.22 2.49 -16.26
CA GLN A 216 -4.11 2.59 -14.82
C GLN A 216 -4.30 1.20 -14.23
N LEU A 217 -3.37 0.82 -13.37
CA LEU A 217 -3.42 -0.42 -12.63
C LEU A 217 -3.45 -0.09 -11.14
N ASP A 218 -4.47 -0.60 -10.48
CA ASP A 218 -4.56 -0.55 -9.03
C ASP A 218 -4.05 -1.91 -8.51
N LEU A 219 -3.03 -1.87 -7.66
CA LEU A 219 -2.37 -3.05 -7.14
C LEU A 219 -2.65 -3.20 -5.65
N ALA A 220 -2.73 -4.45 -5.22
CA ALA A 220 -2.77 -4.85 -3.82
C ALA A 220 -1.68 -5.89 -3.56
N LYS A 221 -1.07 -5.81 -2.38
CA LYS A 221 -0.12 -6.81 -1.93
C LYS A 221 -0.89 -7.99 -1.35
N ASP A 222 -0.55 -9.19 -1.81
CA ASP A 222 -1.16 -10.42 -1.32
C ASP A 222 -0.50 -10.82 0.00
N ASP A 223 -1.28 -10.89 1.08
CA ASP A 223 -0.80 -11.18 2.43
C ASP A 223 -0.11 -12.55 2.54
N ALA A 224 -0.57 -13.53 1.77
CA ALA A 224 -0.07 -14.89 1.84
C ALA A 224 1.28 -15.07 1.13
N SER A 225 1.46 -14.44 -0.03
CA SER A 225 2.66 -14.58 -0.86
C SER A 225 3.59 -13.38 -0.81
N GLY A 226 3.13 -12.23 -0.29
CA GLY A 226 3.85 -10.96 -0.29
C GLY A 226 4.01 -10.34 -1.68
N LYS A 227 3.34 -10.87 -2.70
CA LYS A 227 3.44 -10.40 -4.08
C LYS A 227 2.46 -9.27 -4.36
N TRP A 228 2.88 -8.34 -5.20
CA TRP A 228 2.00 -7.32 -5.76
C TRP A 228 1.17 -7.89 -6.90
N LEU A 229 -0.17 -7.84 -6.76
CA LEU A 229 -1.13 -8.32 -7.74
C LEU A 229 -2.03 -7.16 -8.18
N VAL A 230 -2.46 -7.17 -9.43
CA VAL A 230 -3.37 -6.15 -9.97
C VAL A 230 -4.80 -6.50 -9.61
N SER A 231 -5.44 -5.61 -8.87
CA SER A 231 -6.84 -5.74 -8.42
C SER A 231 -7.82 -5.03 -9.35
N LYS A 232 -7.35 -4.03 -10.11
CA LYS A 232 -8.16 -3.31 -11.10
C LYS A 232 -7.30 -2.83 -12.25
N LEU A 233 -7.84 -2.93 -13.48
CA LEU A 233 -7.19 -2.45 -14.69
C LEU A 233 -8.17 -1.56 -15.47
N GLN A 234 -7.73 -0.36 -15.84
CA GLN A 234 -8.54 0.60 -16.60
C GLN A 234 -7.71 1.20 -17.74
N PHE A 235 -8.31 1.36 -18.91
CA PHE A 235 -7.71 2.15 -19.98
C PHE A 235 -8.02 3.62 -19.77
N VAL A 236 -7.00 4.47 -19.91
CA VAL A 236 -7.08 5.93 -19.68
C VAL A 236 -6.57 6.70 -20.89
N GLY A 237 -7.30 7.71 -21.35
CA GLY A 237 -6.90 8.59 -22.47
C GLY A 237 -7.77 8.55 -23.66
#